data_098f435f2de2c3150e22785afb6e5b20
#
_entry.id   098f435f2de2c3150e22785afb6e5b20
#
_cell.length_a   1.000
_cell.length_b   1.000
_cell.length_c   1.000
_cell.angle_alpha   90.00
_cell.angle_beta   90.00
_cell.angle_gamma   90.00
#
_symmetry.space_group_name_H-M   'P 1'
#
loop_
_entity.id
_entity.type
_entity.pdbx_description
1 polymer ?
#
loop_
_entity_poly.entity_id
_entity_poly.type
_entity_poly.pdbx_seq_one_letter_code
_entity_poly.pdbx_strand_id
1 'polypeptide(L)'
;LDDITLSYVSSIKDDSDIAFYDIIGSEAHVIMLYENKLLTKTETKKILTSLEELKRGDISQPDFEPEDIHELIESLVIKKTGIENGGKMHTARSRNDQVALDIRLKIRDDINILLQCLIETISTLLKTAQENTKTIMPLYTHLQQAQVGVFSHYLLSYTDSLLRDLDRFMSLYTRVNQSPLGAG
;
A
#
# COMPACT_ATOMS: atom_id res chain seq x y z
N LEU A 1 -6.31 4.59 28.57
CA LEU A 1 -6.55 3.14 28.59
C LEU A 1 -5.60 2.50 29.57
N ASP A 2 -6.01 1.45 30.29
CA ASP A 2 -5.08 0.64 31.06
C ASP A 2 -4.18 -0.21 30.14
N ASP A 3 -3.01 -0.64 30.64
CA ASP A 3 -2.00 -1.33 29.84
C ASP A 3 -2.53 -2.63 29.18
N ILE A 4 -3.47 -3.32 29.84
CA ILE A 4 -4.06 -4.56 29.32
C ILE A 4 -4.96 -4.23 28.12
N THR A 5 -5.84 -3.23 28.26
CA THR A 5 -6.72 -2.79 27.20
C THR A 5 -5.91 -2.25 26.01
N LEU A 6 -4.89 -1.44 26.28
CA LEU A 6 -4.02 -0.88 25.22
C LEU A 6 -3.29 -2.01 24.46
N SER A 7 -2.74 -3.01 25.15
CA SER A 7 -2.07 -4.14 24.50
C SER A 7 -2.99 -4.99 23.63
N TYR A 8 -4.30 -4.98 23.92
CA TYR A 8 -5.31 -5.70 23.14
C TYR A 8 -5.79 -4.93 21.90
N VAL A 9 -5.93 -3.61 22.01
CA VAL A 9 -6.47 -2.78 20.92
C VAL A 9 -5.40 -2.17 20.02
N SER A 10 -4.14 -2.09 20.50
CA SER A 10 -3.06 -1.45 19.73
C SER A 10 -2.69 -2.25 18.48
N SER A 11 -2.72 -1.57 17.34
CA SER A 11 -2.29 -2.07 16.03
C SER A 11 -0.94 -1.50 15.57
N ILE A 12 -0.29 -0.68 16.40
CA ILE A 12 0.91 0.10 16.04
C ILE A 12 2.02 -0.72 15.36
N LYS A 13 2.19 -2.00 15.75
CA LYS A 13 3.23 -2.88 15.19
C LYS A 13 2.90 -3.32 13.77
N ASP A 14 1.62 -3.57 13.51
CA ASP A 14 1.14 -4.03 12.21
C ASP A 14 0.95 -2.86 11.23
N ASP A 15 0.70 -1.66 11.77
CA ASP A 15 0.45 -0.44 10.99
C ASP A 15 1.72 0.21 10.43
N SER A 16 2.91 -0.25 10.82
CA SER A 16 4.18 0.33 10.34
C SER A 16 4.27 0.40 8.81
N ASP A 17 3.69 -0.58 8.14
CA ASP A 17 3.69 -0.69 6.67
C ASP A 17 2.80 0.33 5.97
N ILE A 18 1.85 0.95 6.68
CA ILE A 18 0.96 1.99 6.15
C ILE A 18 1.33 3.40 6.57
N ALA A 19 2.32 3.59 7.45
CA ALA A 19 2.76 4.89 7.95
C ALA A 19 3.08 5.90 6.83
N PHE A 20 3.79 5.46 5.80
CA PHE A 20 4.13 6.29 4.65
C PHE A 20 2.87 6.77 3.91
N TYR A 21 1.88 5.92 3.76
CA TYR A 21 0.62 6.22 3.07
C TYR A 21 -0.27 7.13 3.89
N ASP A 22 -0.29 7.01 5.22
CA ASP A 22 -0.98 7.94 6.10
C ASP A 22 -0.41 9.36 5.98
N ILE A 23 0.91 9.49 5.91
CA ILE A 23 1.55 10.81 5.70
C ILE A 23 1.10 11.42 4.37
N ILE A 24 1.15 10.65 3.27
CA ILE A 24 0.73 11.13 1.94
C ILE A 24 -0.77 11.50 1.93
N GLY A 25 -1.62 10.64 2.51
CA GLY A 25 -3.05 10.91 2.63
C GLY A 25 -3.33 12.16 3.43
N SER A 26 -2.60 12.37 4.53
CA SER A 26 -2.70 13.55 5.39
C SER A 26 -2.20 14.81 4.69
N GLU A 27 -1.12 14.76 3.91
CA GLU A 27 -0.65 15.88 3.07
C GLU A 27 -1.74 16.33 2.08
N ALA A 28 -2.35 15.37 1.36
CA ALA A 28 -3.43 15.67 0.42
C ALA A 28 -4.65 16.28 1.12
N HIS A 29 -5.02 15.75 2.29
CA HIS A 29 -6.11 16.26 3.09
C HIS A 29 -5.87 17.69 3.57
N VAL A 30 -4.69 17.98 4.07
CA VAL A 30 -4.27 19.34 4.52
C VAL A 30 -4.30 20.35 3.37
N ILE A 31 -3.88 19.95 2.17
CA ILE A 31 -3.98 20.78 0.96
C ILE A 31 -5.44 21.08 0.64
N MET A 32 -6.32 20.07 0.68
CA MET A 32 -7.76 20.24 0.47
C MET A 32 -8.39 21.18 1.50
N LEU A 33 -8.02 21.07 2.79
CA LEU A 33 -8.47 21.99 3.85
C LEU A 33 -8.06 23.44 3.56
N TYR A 34 -6.84 23.65 3.06
CA TYR A 34 -6.36 24.99 2.66
C TYR A 34 -7.14 25.55 1.47
N GLU A 35 -7.35 24.76 0.42
CA GLU A 35 -8.11 25.16 -0.77
C GLU A 35 -9.55 25.56 -0.42
N ASN A 36 -10.15 24.88 0.56
CA ASN A 36 -11.48 25.19 1.08
C ASN A 36 -11.48 26.29 2.18
N LYS A 37 -10.34 26.93 2.42
CA LYS A 37 -10.19 28.05 3.39
C LYS A 37 -10.46 27.66 4.85
N LEU A 38 -10.36 26.38 5.18
CA LEU A 38 -10.44 25.86 6.55
C LEU A 38 -9.11 25.98 7.30
N LEU A 39 -8.00 26.07 6.56
CA LEU A 39 -6.67 26.35 7.06
C LEU A 39 -6.10 27.62 6.42
N THR A 40 -5.33 28.38 7.18
CA THR A 40 -4.52 29.47 6.65
C THR A 40 -3.25 28.95 5.99
N LYS A 41 -2.63 29.75 5.11
CA LYS A 41 -1.34 29.42 4.48
C LYS A 41 -0.25 29.10 5.51
N THR A 42 -0.24 29.78 6.64
CA THR A 42 0.76 29.59 7.70
C THR A 42 0.58 28.26 8.42
N GLU A 43 -0.66 27.91 8.77
CA GLU A 43 -1.00 26.62 9.39
C GLU A 43 -0.67 25.46 8.45
N THR A 44 -1.12 25.54 7.20
CA THR A 44 -0.83 24.56 6.15
C THR A 44 0.67 24.32 6.00
N LYS A 45 1.45 25.40 5.88
CA LYS A 45 2.91 25.28 5.75
C LYS A 45 3.53 24.55 6.94
N LYS A 46 3.13 24.87 8.17
CA LYS A 46 3.66 24.23 9.38
C LYS A 46 3.36 22.74 9.39
N ILE A 47 2.10 22.35 9.09
CA ILE A 47 1.67 20.95 9.10
C ILE A 47 2.39 20.16 8.00
N LEU A 48 2.41 20.66 6.76
CA LEU A 48 3.08 19.99 5.64
C LEU A 48 4.58 19.85 5.86
N THR A 49 5.25 20.88 6.42
CA THR A 49 6.67 20.76 6.76
C THR A 49 6.91 19.67 7.79
N SER A 50 6.05 19.54 8.81
CA SER A 50 6.16 18.49 9.82
C SER A 50 5.94 17.11 9.23
N LEU A 51 4.95 16.93 8.34
CA LEU A 51 4.68 15.67 7.65
C LEU A 51 5.84 15.24 6.74
N GLU A 52 6.41 16.20 5.99
CA GLU A 52 7.59 15.94 5.15
C GLU A 52 8.83 15.51 5.95
N GLU A 53 9.02 16.05 7.14
CA GLU A 53 10.10 15.61 8.04
C GLU A 53 9.87 14.20 8.55
N LEU A 54 8.64 13.85 8.95
CA LEU A 54 8.27 12.48 9.34
C LEU A 54 8.47 11.49 8.21
N LYS A 55 8.11 11.86 6.99
CA LYS A 55 8.29 11.03 5.78
C LYS A 55 9.77 10.68 5.51
N ARG A 56 10.70 11.54 5.90
CA ARG A 56 12.15 11.31 5.77
C ARG A 56 12.75 10.41 6.85
N GLY A 57 11.95 9.89 7.77
CA GLY A 57 12.38 8.94 8.80
C GLY A 57 12.58 9.55 10.19
N ASP A 58 12.09 10.76 10.44
CA ASP A 58 12.13 11.40 11.76
C ASP A 58 10.93 10.99 12.64
N ILE A 59 10.55 9.70 12.59
CA ILE A 59 9.52 9.12 13.45
C ILE A 59 10.20 8.71 14.75
N SER A 60 10.37 9.67 15.67
CA SER A 60 10.85 9.39 17.03
C SER A 60 9.76 8.73 17.86
N GLN A 61 10.15 7.78 18.72
CA GLN A 61 9.19 7.18 19.66
C GLN A 61 8.58 8.29 20.56
N PRO A 62 7.25 8.32 20.71
CA PRO A 62 6.60 9.26 21.62
C PRO A 62 6.84 8.87 23.08
N ASP A 63 6.59 9.83 24.00
CA ASP A 63 6.64 9.62 25.44
C ASP A 63 5.39 8.87 25.97
N PHE A 64 4.56 8.30 25.07
CA PHE A 64 3.34 7.53 25.36
C PHE A 64 3.23 6.36 24.37
N GLU A 65 2.41 5.37 24.69
CA GLU A 65 2.11 4.25 23.79
C GLU A 65 0.87 4.61 22.93
N PRO A 66 1.06 4.85 21.61
CA PRO A 66 -0.06 5.13 20.72
C PRO A 66 -0.88 3.87 20.43
N GLU A 67 -2.18 4.05 20.20
CA GLU A 67 -3.08 2.96 19.83
C GLU A 67 -2.80 2.48 18.39
N ASP A 68 -2.59 3.43 17.47
CA ASP A 68 -2.34 3.16 16.05
C ASP A 68 -1.29 4.14 15.47
N ILE A 69 -0.87 3.87 14.22
CA ILE A 69 0.11 4.71 13.51
C ILE A 69 -0.44 6.12 13.24
N HIS A 70 -1.73 6.26 13.07
CA HIS A 70 -2.37 7.54 12.76
C HIS A 70 -2.36 8.46 13.97
N GLU A 71 -2.63 7.93 15.17
CA GLU A 71 -2.48 8.66 16.44
C GLU A 71 -1.04 9.09 16.65
N LEU A 72 -0.08 8.20 16.36
CA LEU A 72 1.33 8.51 16.45
C LEU A 72 1.71 9.68 15.56
N ILE A 73 1.37 9.63 14.27
CA ILE A 73 1.70 10.68 13.29
C ILE A 73 1.03 12.01 13.68
N GLU A 74 -0.25 11.98 14.03
CA GLU A 74 -0.99 13.18 14.49
C GLU A 74 -0.32 13.81 15.72
N SER A 75 0.03 13.02 16.73
CA SER A 75 0.68 13.47 17.95
C SER A 75 2.05 14.08 17.67
N LEU A 76 2.84 13.49 16.78
CA LEU A 76 4.14 14.05 16.37
C LEU A 76 4.00 15.37 15.62
N VAL A 77 2.99 15.52 14.77
CA VAL A 77 2.67 16.78 14.10
C VAL A 77 2.24 17.82 15.12
N ILE A 78 1.38 17.48 16.08
CA ILE A 78 0.96 18.38 17.17
C ILE A 78 2.15 18.80 18.04
N LYS A 79 3.04 17.88 18.40
CA LYS A 79 4.26 18.17 19.19
C LYS A 79 5.15 19.19 18.50
N LYS A 80 5.28 19.11 17.16
CA LYS A 80 6.12 20.06 16.36
C LYS A 80 5.44 21.40 16.08
N THR A 81 4.13 21.42 15.85
CA THR A 81 3.42 22.59 15.33
C THR A 81 2.52 23.29 16.37
N GLY A 82 2.32 22.66 17.52
CA GLY A 82 1.35 23.05 18.55
C GLY A 82 -0.08 22.59 18.22
N ILE A 83 -0.90 22.36 19.27
CA ILE A 83 -2.28 21.88 19.16
C ILE A 83 -3.15 22.79 18.29
N GLU A 84 -2.93 24.12 18.35
CA GLU A 84 -3.67 25.13 17.58
C GLU A 84 -3.50 24.98 16.05
N ASN A 85 -2.39 24.39 15.61
CA ASN A 85 -2.10 24.15 14.20
C ASN A 85 -2.27 22.68 13.86
N GLY A 86 -1.53 21.79 14.53
CA GLY A 86 -1.48 20.36 14.23
C GLY A 86 -2.82 19.66 14.46
N GLY A 87 -3.55 20.03 15.52
CA GLY A 87 -4.88 19.47 15.81
C GLY A 87 -5.93 19.74 14.74
N LYS A 88 -5.69 20.72 13.83
CA LYS A 88 -6.58 20.97 12.69
C LYS A 88 -6.39 20.01 11.52
N MET A 89 -5.32 19.21 11.53
CA MET A 89 -5.00 18.28 10.43
C MET A 89 -6.11 17.27 10.20
N HIS A 90 -6.81 16.85 11.24
CA HIS A 90 -7.88 15.86 11.19
C HIS A 90 -9.29 16.45 10.96
N THR A 91 -9.42 17.76 10.70
CA THR A 91 -10.71 18.42 10.49
C THR A 91 -11.47 17.79 9.33
N ALA A 92 -12.76 17.50 9.53
CA ALA A 92 -13.67 16.92 8.54
C ALA A 92 -13.21 15.57 7.96
N ARG A 93 -12.52 14.75 8.75
CA ARG A 93 -12.09 13.39 8.39
C ARG A 93 -12.41 12.41 9.52
N SER A 94 -12.81 11.20 9.21
CA SER A 94 -12.93 10.08 10.14
C SER A 94 -11.67 9.22 10.11
N ARG A 95 -11.33 8.58 11.23
CA ARG A 95 -10.29 7.55 11.28
C ARG A 95 -10.58 6.41 10.29
N ASN A 96 -11.86 6.05 10.11
CA ASN A 96 -12.28 4.96 9.23
C ASN A 96 -11.92 5.21 7.76
N ASP A 97 -12.18 6.42 7.23
CA ASP A 97 -11.82 6.76 5.85
C ASP A 97 -10.31 6.93 5.66
N GLN A 98 -9.61 7.39 6.69
CA GLN A 98 -8.16 7.49 6.74
C GLN A 98 -7.50 6.11 6.59
N VAL A 99 -7.82 5.17 7.47
CA VAL A 99 -7.32 3.78 7.42
C VAL A 99 -7.64 3.13 6.08
N ALA A 100 -8.88 3.28 5.59
CA ALA A 100 -9.29 2.70 4.31
C ALA A 100 -8.53 3.30 3.12
N LEU A 101 -8.16 4.59 3.17
CA LEU A 101 -7.34 5.24 2.15
C LEU A 101 -5.93 4.65 2.14
N ASP A 102 -5.30 4.56 3.31
CA ASP A 102 -3.90 4.14 3.46
C ASP A 102 -3.70 2.70 3.00
N ILE A 103 -4.63 1.81 3.40
CA ILE A 103 -4.66 0.42 2.91
C ILE A 103 -4.79 0.38 1.38
N ARG A 104 -5.66 1.20 0.78
CA ARG A 104 -5.82 1.25 -0.68
C ARG A 104 -4.58 1.78 -1.38
N LEU A 105 -3.92 2.80 -0.85
CA LEU A 105 -2.66 3.33 -1.39
C LEU A 105 -1.57 2.25 -1.36
N LYS A 106 -1.40 1.56 -0.23
CA LYS A 106 -0.46 0.45 -0.10
C LYS A 106 -0.76 -0.68 -1.09
N ILE A 107 -2.00 -1.14 -1.16
CA ILE A 107 -2.40 -2.21 -2.10
C ILE A 107 -2.11 -1.82 -3.55
N ARG A 108 -2.30 -0.54 -3.93
CA ARG A 108 -1.95 -0.07 -5.29
C ARG A 108 -0.47 -0.25 -5.60
N ASP A 109 0.40 0.11 -4.65
CA ASP A 109 1.85 -0.03 -4.81
C ASP A 109 2.26 -1.51 -4.83
N ASP A 110 1.68 -2.32 -3.94
CA ASP A 110 1.92 -3.77 -3.92
C ASP A 110 1.48 -4.44 -5.24
N ILE A 111 0.33 -4.04 -5.80
CA ILE A 111 -0.12 -4.53 -7.12
C ILE A 111 0.90 -4.15 -8.21
N ASN A 112 1.43 -2.92 -8.21
CA ASN A 112 2.42 -2.50 -9.19
C ASN A 112 3.70 -3.34 -9.11
N ILE A 113 4.17 -3.64 -7.91
CA ILE A 113 5.33 -4.51 -7.68
C ILE A 113 5.05 -5.93 -8.18
N LEU A 114 3.88 -6.49 -7.82
CA LEU A 114 3.47 -7.82 -8.28
C LEU A 114 3.33 -7.92 -9.79
N LEU A 115 2.74 -6.90 -10.44
CA LEU A 115 2.63 -6.83 -11.90
C LEU A 115 4.02 -6.83 -12.56
N GLN A 116 4.97 -6.07 -12.01
CA GLN A 116 6.34 -6.05 -12.51
C GLN A 116 6.98 -7.44 -12.44
N CYS A 117 6.94 -8.10 -11.27
CA CYS A 117 7.47 -9.44 -11.08
C CYS A 117 6.80 -10.48 -12.01
N LEU A 118 5.49 -10.35 -12.21
CA LEU A 118 4.71 -11.24 -13.07
C LEU A 118 5.13 -11.10 -14.54
N ILE A 119 5.28 -9.87 -15.02
CA ILE A 119 5.75 -9.56 -16.38
C ILE A 119 7.16 -10.10 -16.61
N GLU A 120 8.06 -9.94 -15.66
CA GLU A 120 9.43 -10.49 -15.74
C GLU A 120 9.43 -12.02 -15.79
N THR A 121 8.57 -12.66 -14.98
CA THR A 121 8.41 -14.12 -14.97
C THR A 121 7.87 -14.62 -16.31
N ILE A 122 6.78 -14.00 -16.82
CA ILE A 122 6.19 -14.32 -18.12
C ILE A 122 7.23 -14.16 -19.25
N SER A 123 7.96 -13.05 -19.25
CA SER A 123 8.99 -12.78 -20.25
C SER A 123 10.11 -13.84 -20.25
N THR A 124 10.51 -14.28 -19.06
CA THR A 124 11.52 -15.33 -18.90
C THR A 124 11.03 -16.67 -19.42
N LEU A 125 9.77 -17.05 -19.09
CA LEU A 125 9.15 -18.28 -19.58
C LEU A 125 9.00 -18.28 -21.10
N LEU A 126 8.56 -17.16 -21.68
CA LEU A 126 8.42 -17.01 -23.13
C LEU A 126 9.77 -17.13 -23.85
N LYS A 127 10.79 -16.45 -23.34
CA LYS A 127 12.16 -16.56 -23.90
C LYS A 127 12.66 -17.98 -23.86
N THR A 128 12.56 -18.65 -22.71
CA THR A 128 12.99 -20.05 -22.55
C THR A 128 12.17 -20.98 -23.45
N ALA A 129 10.88 -20.76 -23.60
CA ALA A 129 10.03 -21.54 -24.51
C ALA A 129 10.48 -21.36 -25.97
N GLN A 130 10.77 -20.13 -26.39
CA GLN A 130 11.26 -19.84 -27.75
C GLN A 130 12.57 -20.53 -28.08
N GLU A 131 13.50 -20.59 -27.13
CA GLU A 131 14.79 -21.28 -27.27
C GLU A 131 14.67 -22.82 -27.32
N ASN A 132 13.54 -23.37 -26.84
CA ASN A 132 13.32 -24.80 -26.66
C ASN A 132 12.15 -25.39 -27.49
N THR A 133 11.84 -24.80 -28.63
CA THR A 133 10.70 -25.21 -29.46
C THR A 133 10.80 -26.64 -30.03
N LYS A 134 12.01 -27.23 -30.05
CA LYS A 134 12.27 -28.60 -30.54
C LYS A 134 12.70 -29.55 -29.42
N THR A 135 12.76 -29.09 -28.17
CA THR A 135 13.19 -29.91 -27.04
C THR A 135 12.05 -30.84 -26.62
N ILE A 136 12.25 -32.13 -26.87
CA ILE A 136 11.29 -33.20 -26.52
C ILE A 136 11.48 -33.58 -25.05
N MET A 137 10.38 -33.79 -24.32
CA MET A 137 10.39 -34.25 -22.94
C MET A 137 9.24 -35.23 -22.66
N PRO A 138 9.39 -36.16 -21.69
CA PRO A 138 8.27 -36.95 -21.22
C PRO A 138 7.37 -36.09 -20.34
N LEU A 139 6.07 -36.18 -20.55
CA LEU A 139 5.05 -35.64 -19.65
C LEU A 139 4.65 -36.72 -18.64
N TYR A 140 4.38 -36.26 -17.40
CA TYR A 140 4.08 -37.13 -16.28
C TYR A 140 2.66 -36.89 -15.76
N THR A 141 1.98 -37.99 -15.39
CA THR A 141 0.76 -37.97 -14.57
C THR A 141 0.95 -38.94 -13.42
N HIS A 142 0.57 -38.54 -12.20
CA HIS A 142 0.76 -39.36 -10.99
C HIS A 142 2.15 -39.96 -10.83
N LEU A 143 3.20 -39.15 -11.15
CA LEU A 143 4.62 -39.58 -11.14
C LEU A 143 4.96 -40.70 -12.15
N GLN A 144 4.08 -41.02 -13.07
CA GLN A 144 4.28 -41.99 -14.13
C GLN A 144 4.44 -41.31 -15.49
N GLN A 145 5.31 -41.83 -16.35
CA GLN A 145 5.45 -41.39 -17.73
C GLN A 145 4.12 -41.60 -18.48
N ALA A 146 3.60 -40.56 -19.10
CA ALA A 146 2.32 -40.56 -19.77
C ALA A 146 2.46 -40.34 -21.27
N GLN A 147 2.92 -39.15 -21.67
CA GLN A 147 2.97 -38.76 -23.09
C GLN A 147 4.33 -38.13 -23.43
N VAL A 148 4.64 -38.04 -24.71
CA VAL A 148 5.72 -37.22 -25.24
C VAL A 148 5.19 -35.79 -25.46
N GLY A 149 5.88 -34.84 -24.98
CA GLY A 149 5.57 -33.40 -25.14
C GLY A 149 6.78 -32.59 -25.59
N VAL A 150 6.59 -31.32 -25.79
CA VAL A 150 7.63 -30.35 -26.11
C VAL A 150 7.79 -29.41 -24.93
N PHE A 151 9.02 -29.16 -24.51
CA PHE A 151 9.31 -28.34 -23.33
C PHE A 151 8.74 -26.92 -23.45
N SER A 152 8.81 -26.31 -24.65
CA SER A 152 8.20 -25.01 -24.89
C SER A 152 6.67 -25.03 -24.63
N HIS A 153 5.96 -26.07 -25.07
CA HIS A 153 4.51 -26.19 -24.82
C HIS A 153 4.20 -26.29 -23.33
N TYR A 154 5.01 -27.04 -22.59
CA TYR A 154 4.91 -27.13 -21.13
C TYR A 154 5.05 -25.75 -20.47
N LEU A 155 6.07 -24.96 -20.85
CA LEU A 155 6.28 -23.60 -20.31
C LEU A 155 5.15 -22.65 -20.70
N LEU A 156 4.64 -22.73 -21.93
CA LEU A 156 3.52 -21.90 -22.39
C LEU A 156 2.24 -22.14 -21.60
N SER A 157 1.98 -23.35 -21.10
CA SER A 157 0.81 -23.64 -20.26
C SER A 157 0.82 -22.85 -18.94
N TYR A 158 2.00 -22.62 -18.34
CA TYR A 158 2.16 -21.75 -17.19
C TYR A 158 2.03 -20.27 -17.59
N THR A 159 2.63 -19.89 -18.71
CA THR A 159 2.54 -18.53 -19.24
C THR A 159 1.09 -18.09 -19.44
N ASP A 160 0.25 -18.92 -20.03
CA ASP A 160 -1.18 -18.65 -20.22
C ASP A 160 -1.93 -18.49 -18.88
N SER A 161 -1.53 -19.24 -17.85
CA SER A 161 -2.10 -19.08 -16.52
C SER A 161 -1.71 -17.76 -15.88
N LEU A 162 -0.44 -17.39 -15.96
CA LEU A 162 0.09 -16.13 -15.43
C LEU A 162 -0.47 -14.91 -16.18
N LEU A 163 -0.74 -15.01 -17.47
CA LEU A 163 -1.40 -13.94 -18.24
C LEU A 163 -2.83 -13.68 -17.74
N ARG A 164 -3.58 -14.72 -17.39
CA ARG A 164 -4.89 -14.56 -16.76
C ARG A 164 -4.81 -13.92 -15.38
N ASP A 165 -3.76 -14.19 -14.62
CA ASP A 165 -3.53 -13.52 -13.33
C ASP A 165 -3.12 -12.05 -13.52
N LEU A 166 -2.34 -11.74 -14.57
CA LEU A 166 -2.02 -10.36 -14.95
C LEU A 166 -3.30 -9.54 -15.19
N ASP A 167 -4.24 -10.07 -15.97
CA ASP A 167 -5.53 -9.41 -16.24
C ASP A 167 -6.35 -9.20 -14.95
N ARG A 168 -6.33 -10.19 -14.02
CA ARG A 168 -7.01 -10.06 -12.73
C ARG A 168 -6.42 -8.93 -11.88
N PHE A 169 -5.09 -8.84 -11.78
CA PHE A 169 -4.42 -7.77 -11.04
C PHE A 169 -4.65 -6.39 -11.67
N MET A 170 -4.63 -6.26 -12.99
CA MET A 170 -4.95 -5.01 -13.68
C MET A 170 -6.39 -4.57 -13.38
N SER A 171 -7.34 -5.50 -13.42
CA SER A 171 -8.74 -5.25 -13.05
C SER A 171 -8.89 -4.87 -11.56
N LEU A 172 -8.12 -5.52 -10.68
CA LEU A 172 -8.11 -5.22 -9.24
C LEU A 172 -7.62 -3.80 -8.98
N TYR A 173 -6.54 -3.37 -9.65
CA TYR A 173 -6.00 -2.01 -9.52
C TYR A 173 -7.08 -0.95 -9.72
N THR A 174 -7.88 -1.07 -10.78
CA THR A 174 -8.97 -0.11 -11.09
C THR A 174 -10.02 -0.05 -9.96
N ARG A 175 -10.34 -1.17 -9.34
CA ARG A 175 -11.31 -1.23 -8.23
C ARG A 175 -10.74 -0.69 -6.91
N VAL A 176 -9.47 -0.89 -6.67
CA VAL A 176 -8.79 -0.37 -5.46
C VAL A 176 -8.54 1.14 -5.59
N ASN A 177 -8.29 1.63 -6.79
CA ASN A 177 -8.02 3.04 -7.07
C ASN A 177 -9.29 3.92 -6.99
N GLN A 178 -9.95 3.90 -5.84
CA GLN A 178 -11.14 4.69 -5.55
C GLN A 178 -11.00 5.30 -4.17
N SER A 179 -11.34 6.60 -4.03
CA SER A 179 -11.36 7.25 -2.73
C SER A 179 -12.41 6.61 -1.82
N PRO A 180 -12.06 6.26 -0.58
CA PRO A 180 -13.03 5.78 0.41
C PRO A 180 -13.79 6.91 1.09
N LEU A 181 -13.40 8.18 0.90
CA LEU A 181 -14.06 9.33 1.51
C LEU A 181 -15.52 9.38 1.07
N GLY A 182 -16.42 9.30 2.04
CA GLY A 182 -17.87 9.23 1.85
C GLY A 182 -18.59 10.48 2.38
N ALA A 183 -19.65 10.26 3.13
CA ALA A 183 -20.49 11.29 3.74
C ALA A 183 -19.95 11.74 5.11
N GLY A 184 -18.68 12.01 5.20
CA GLY A 184 -18.02 12.49 6.42
C GLY A 184 -18.18 13.98 6.63
#